data_cbe497830130ec706505859760a0be07
#
_entry.id   cbe497830130ec706505859760a0be07
#
_cell.length_a   1.000
_cell.length_b   1.000
_cell.length_c   1.000
_cell.angle_alpha   90.00
_cell.angle_beta   90.00
_cell.angle_gamma   90.00
#
_symmetry.space_group_name_H-M   'P 1'
#
loop_
_entity.id
_entity.type
_entity.pdbx_description
1 polymer ?
#
loop_
_entity_poly.entity_id
_entity_poly.type
_entity_poly.pdbx_seq_one_letter_code
_entity_poly.pdbx_strand_id
1 'polypeptide(L)'
;MYGSNFPKKRYKHTLKFFKRHISPTDTILDLGVANPFSEILKHEGFTIENTSGEDLDVDTSTLDADTSDVVTAFEIFEHLLSPFTVLKSIKSKKLVASIPLRLWFASAYRSKTDSRDRHFHEFESWQFDWLLEKAGWKIIATEKWTNPTKKIGVRPLFRWFTPRYYIVYAERI
;
A
#
# COMPACT_ATOMS: atom_id res chain seq x y z
N MET A 1 -3.90 14.20 -9.81
CA MET A 1 -3.21 15.45 -9.44
C MET A 1 -3.28 15.60 -7.92
N TYR A 2 -2.17 15.46 -7.21
CA TYR A 2 -2.12 15.56 -5.75
C TYR A 2 -2.26 17.04 -5.37
N GLY A 3 -3.44 17.43 -4.87
CA GLY A 3 -3.69 18.78 -4.38
C GLY A 3 -2.95 19.09 -3.07
N SER A 4 -3.12 20.29 -2.53
CA SER A 4 -2.47 20.83 -1.31
C SER A 4 -2.64 20.00 -0.03
N ASN A 5 -3.51 18.97 -0.03
CA ASN A 5 -3.73 18.04 1.09
C ASN A 5 -2.83 16.79 0.99
N PHE A 6 -1.56 17.02 0.84
CA PHE A 6 -0.54 15.99 0.87
C PHE A 6 -0.64 15.13 2.15
N PRO A 7 -0.70 13.77 2.08
CA PRO A 7 -0.89 12.93 3.26
C PRO A 7 0.39 12.77 4.11
N LYS A 8 0.93 13.91 4.58
CA LYS A 8 2.23 14.01 5.27
C LYS A 8 2.39 13.02 6.43
N LYS A 9 1.33 12.80 7.22
CA LYS A 9 1.37 11.85 8.34
C LYS A 9 1.54 10.41 7.85
N ARG A 10 0.77 10.00 6.82
CA ARG A 10 0.88 8.68 6.22
C ARG A 10 2.28 8.45 5.70
N TYR A 11 2.80 9.37 4.88
CA TYR A 11 4.14 9.26 4.32
C TYR A 11 5.23 9.17 5.39
N LYS A 12 5.12 9.95 6.48
CA LYS A 12 6.08 9.88 7.59
C LYS A 12 6.08 8.50 8.27
N HIS A 13 4.90 7.92 8.52
CA HIS A 13 4.78 6.58 9.11
C HIS A 13 5.31 5.51 8.16
N THR A 14 4.88 5.55 6.90
CA THR A 14 5.33 4.62 5.86
C THR A 14 6.85 4.67 5.68
N LEU A 15 7.45 5.85 5.58
CA LEU A 15 8.90 6.03 5.45
C LEU A 15 9.65 5.46 6.66
N LYS A 16 9.17 5.76 7.89
CA LYS A 16 9.79 5.23 9.11
C LYS A 16 9.76 3.71 9.17
N PHE A 17 8.64 3.09 8.78
CA PHE A 17 8.51 1.64 8.69
C PHE A 17 9.44 1.10 7.61
N PHE A 18 9.42 1.67 6.41
CA PHE A 18 10.22 1.27 5.26
C PHE A 18 11.72 1.24 5.59
N LYS A 19 12.27 2.31 6.14
CA LYS A 19 13.71 2.44 6.49
C LYS A 19 14.17 1.45 7.56
N ARG A 20 13.29 0.79 8.30
CA ARG A 20 13.67 -0.25 9.26
C ARG A 20 13.83 -1.63 8.65
N HIS A 21 13.23 -1.85 7.48
CA HIS A 21 13.14 -3.18 6.89
C HIS A 21 13.83 -3.30 5.53
N ILE A 22 14.01 -2.18 4.82
CA ILE A 22 14.58 -2.17 3.47
C ILE A 22 15.92 -1.46 3.47
N SER A 23 16.91 -2.10 2.84
CA SER A 23 18.25 -1.52 2.67
C SER A 23 18.25 -0.45 1.58
N PRO A 24 19.02 0.64 1.73
CA PRO A 24 19.25 1.59 0.63
C PRO A 24 19.90 0.96 -0.62
N THR A 25 20.51 -0.21 -0.48
CA THR A 25 21.12 -0.96 -1.59
C THR A 25 20.12 -1.84 -2.34
N ASP A 26 18.92 -2.06 -1.78
CA ASP A 26 17.86 -2.80 -2.47
C ASP A 26 17.30 -1.96 -3.63
N THR A 27 17.10 -2.59 -4.77
CA THR A 27 16.37 -2.04 -5.91
C THR A 27 14.87 -2.23 -5.70
N ILE A 28 14.06 -1.24 -6.05
CA ILE A 28 12.64 -1.20 -5.72
C ILE A 28 11.80 -0.99 -6.98
N LEU A 29 10.79 -1.82 -7.18
CA LEU A 29 9.68 -1.55 -8.09
C LEU A 29 8.45 -1.11 -7.27
N ASP A 30 8.00 0.14 -7.46
CA ASP A 30 6.79 0.69 -6.83
C ASP A 30 5.59 0.55 -7.78
N LEU A 31 4.56 -0.16 -7.34
CA LEU A 31 3.35 -0.37 -8.14
C LEU A 31 2.55 0.92 -8.23
N GLY A 32 2.24 1.33 -9.45
CA GLY A 32 1.57 2.58 -9.79
C GLY A 32 2.52 3.64 -10.36
N VAL A 33 1.94 4.70 -10.92
CA VAL A 33 2.71 5.80 -11.51
C VAL A 33 3.53 6.55 -10.47
N ALA A 34 4.61 7.17 -10.92
CA ALA A 34 5.45 8.03 -10.07
C ALA A 34 4.61 9.04 -9.29
N ASN A 35 4.85 9.13 -8.02
CA ASN A 35 4.04 9.87 -7.06
C ASN A 35 4.93 10.59 -6.03
N PRO A 36 4.39 11.52 -5.22
CA PRO A 36 5.20 12.24 -4.25
C PRO A 36 5.91 11.37 -3.21
N PHE A 37 5.43 10.15 -2.94
CA PHE A 37 6.10 9.25 -2.02
C PHE A 37 7.30 8.56 -2.66
N SER A 38 7.20 8.18 -3.95
CA SER A 38 8.36 7.68 -4.71
C SER A 38 9.48 8.72 -4.73
N GLU A 39 9.17 10.01 -4.91
CA GLU A 39 10.17 11.07 -4.86
C GLU A 39 10.81 11.22 -3.46
N ILE A 40 10.01 11.06 -2.39
CA ILE A 40 10.56 11.04 -1.03
C ILE A 40 11.55 9.89 -0.86
N LEU A 41 11.23 8.68 -1.34
CA LEU A 41 12.13 7.53 -1.26
C LEU A 41 13.43 7.76 -2.04
N LYS A 42 13.36 8.37 -3.25
CA LYS A 42 14.56 8.77 -4.01
C LYS A 42 15.43 9.75 -3.24
N HIS A 43 14.83 10.77 -2.63
CA HIS A 43 15.55 11.74 -1.79
C HIS A 43 16.19 11.11 -0.56
N GLU A 44 15.62 10.04 -0.05
CA GLU A 44 16.19 9.26 1.07
C GLU A 44 17.27 8.27 0.62
N GLY A 45 17.63 8.25 -0.67
CA GLY A 45 18.73 7.48 -1.23
C GLY A 45 18.36 6.09 -1.74
N PHE A 46 17.08 5.78 -1.91
CA PHE A 46 16.64 4.50 -2.46
C PHE A 46 16.59 4.54 -4.00
N THR A 47 16.98 3.43 -4.63
CA THR A 47 16.81 3.22 -6.08
C THR A 47 15.42 2.67 -6.35
N ILE A 48 14.55 3.49 -6.94
CA ILE A 48 13.14 3.14 -7.15
C ILE A 48 12.72 3.42 -8.59
N GLU A 49 12.03 2.45 -9.18
CA GLU A 49 11.31 2.56 -10.44
C GLU A 49 9.81 2.42 -10.18
N ASN A 50 9.00 3.01 -11.02
CA ASN A 50 7.54 2.91 -10.94
C ASN A 50 7.00 2.17 -12.15
N THR A 51 5.90 1.44 -11.97
CA THR A 51 5.12 0.94 -13.11
C THR A 51 4.48 2.10 -13.87
N SER A 52 4.01 1.85 -15.09
CA SER A 52 3.42 2.91 -15.93
C SER A 52 1.96 3.23 -15.59
N GLY A 53 1.38 2.52 -14.61
CA GLY A 53 -0.02 2.68 -14.21
C GLY A 53 -0.97 1.83 -15.05
N GLU A 54 -0.47 0.71 -15.56
CA GLU A 54 -1.25 -0.35 -16.19
C GLU A 54 -2.31 -0.89 -15.22
N ASP A 55 -3.38 -1.43 -15.76
CA ASP A 55 -4.39 -2.15 -14.99
C ASP A 55 -3.85 -3.53 -14.61
N LEU A 56 -3.37 -3.68 -13.38
CA LEU A 56 -2.76 -4.91 -12.90
C LEU A 56 -3.73 -6.11 -12.80
N ASP A 57 -5.05 -5.88 -12.88
CA ASP A 57 -6.02 -6.97 -13.02
C ASP A 57 -6.01 -7.58 -14.44
N VAL A 58 -5.46 -6.86 -15.43
CA VAL A 58 -5.44 -7.24 -16.84
C VAL A 58 -4.02 -7.54 -17.33
N ASP A 59 -3.04 -6.74 -16.90
CA ASP A 59 -1.66 -6.82 -17.38
C ASP A 59 -0.67 -6.84 -16.21
N THR A 60 -0.02 -8.00 -16.02
CA THR A 60 1.04 -8.22 -15.02
C THR A 60 2.42 -8.34 -15.67
N SER A 61 2.58 -8.01 -16.94
CA SER A 61 3.84 -8.21 -17.70
C SER A 61 5.04 -7.48 -17.04
N THR A 62 4.82 -6.30 -16.47
CA THR A 62 5.85 -5.56 -15.74
C THR A 62 6.33 -6.35 -14.51
N LEU A 63 5.43 -7.01 -13.78
CA LEU A 63 5.77 -7.86 -12.63
C LEU A 63 6.47 -9.16 -13.06
N ASP A 64 6.10 -9.71 -14.20
CA ASP A 64 6.71 -10.93 -14.74
C ASP A 64 8.14 -10.70 -15.22
N ALA A 65 8.44 -9.48 -15.68
CA ALA A 65 9.77 -9.06 -16.13
C ALA A 65 10.62 -8.45 -15.00
N ASP A 66 10.04 -8.21 -13.81
CA ASP A 66 10.69 -7.54 -12.69
C ASP A 66 11.83 -8.37 -12.09
N THR A 67 12.96 -7.69 -11.86
CA THR A 67 14.18 -8.26 -11.22
C THR A 67 14.58 -7.47 -9.97
N SER A 68 13.73 -6.58 -9.48
CA SER A 68 14.00 -5.79 -8.28
C SER A 68 14.06 -6.67 -7.02
N ASP A 69 14.78 -6.19 -6.00
CA ASP A 69 14.88 -6.88 -4.71
C ASP A 69 13.58 -6.78 -3.93
N VAL A 70 12.85 -5.66 -4.12
CA VAL A 70 11.65 -5.30 -3.35
C VAL A 70 10.58 -4.79 -4.28
N VAL A 71 9.35 -5.29 -4.12
CA VAL A 71 8.15 -4.62 -4.66
C VAL A 71 7.47 -3.82 -3.56
N THR A 72 7.03 -2.61 -3.89
CA THR A 72 6.18 -1.79 -3.00
C THR A 72 4.80 -1.58 -3.61
N ALA A 73 3.76 -1.61 -2.74
CA ALA A 73 2.38 -1.40 -3.14
C ALA A 73 1.66 -0.59 -2.05
N PHE A 74 1.64 0.74 -2.18
CA PHE A 74 1.05 1.62 -1.18
C PHE A 74 -0.34 2.07 -1.60
N GLU A 75 -1.39 1.54 -0.92
CA GLU A 75 -2.80 1.82 -1.24
C GLU A 75 -3.13 1.40 -2.69
N ILE A 76 -2.81 0.16 -3.04
CA ILE A 76 -3.03 -0.42 -4.37
C ILE A 76 -4.03 -1.60 -4.31
N PHE A 77 -3.86 -2.52 -3.37
CA PHE A 77 -4.59 -3.80 -3.35
C PHE A 77 -6.10 -3.66 -3.15
N GLU A 78 -6.57 -2.60 -2.51
CA GLU A 78 -7.98 -2.28 -2.39
C GLU A 78 -8.66 -1.91 -3.71
N HIS A 79 -7.86 -1.46 -4.68
CA HIS A 79 -8.33 -1.06 -6.02
C HIS A 79 -8.36 -2.21 -7.03
N LEU A 80 -7.81 -3.37 -6.70
CA LEU A 80 -7.76 -4.53 -7.57
C LEU A 80 -9.01 -5.40 -7.38
N LEU A 81 -9.49 -5.99 -8.46
CA LEU A 81 -10.52 -7.05 -8.43
C LEU A 81 -9.93 -8.36 -7.94
N SER A 82 -8.68 -8.66 -8.36
CA SER A 82 -7.99 -9.90 -8.04
C SER A 82 -6.60 -9.67 -7.42
N PRO A 83 -6.52 -9.10 -6.20
CA PRO A 83 -5.23 -8.83 -5.55
C PRO A 83 -4.39 -10.11 -5.36
N PHE A 84 -5.01 -11.28 -5.25
CA PHE A 84 -4.31 -12.56 -5.17
C PHE A 84 -3.46 -12.83 -6.43
N THR A 85 -4.00 -12.59 -7.62
CA THR A 85 -3.28 -12.80 -8.88
C THR A 85 -2.04 -11.92 -8.95
N VAL A 86 -2.17 -10.64 -8.63
CA VAL A 86 -1.05 -9.69 -8.61
C VAL A 86 0.02 -10.10 -7.60
N LEU A 87 -0.39 -10.46 -6.38
CA LEU A 87 0.54 -10.95 -5.35
C LEU A 87 1.32 -12.22 -5.78
N LYS A 88 0.69 -13.09 -6.56
CA LYS A 88 1.34 -14.30 -7.12
C LYS A 88 2.32 -13.96 -8.25
N SER A 89 2.05 -12.93 -9.04
CA SER A 89 2.90 -12.52 -10.18
C SER A 89 4.18 -11.81 -9.73
N ILE A 90 4.22 -11.21 -8.55
CA ILE A 90 5.44 -10.57 -8.03
C ILE A 90 6.57 -11.61 -7.94
N LYS A 91 7.74 -11.33 -8.51
CA LYS A 91 8.92 -12.21 -8.50
C LYS A 91 9.92 -11.85 -7.40
N SER A 92 9.94 -10.61 -6.97
CA SER A 92 10.81 -10.12 -5.90
C SER A 92 10.66 -10.93 -4.62
N LYS A 93 11.72 -10.99 -3.82
CA LYS A 93 11.72 -11.73 -2.55
C LYS A 93 11.09 -10.96 -1.40
N LYS A 94 11.01 -9.63 -1.51
CA LYS A 94 10.52 -8.74 -0.46
C LYS A 94 9.32 -7.94 -0.97
N LEU A 95 8.33 -7.76 -0.11
CA LEU A 95 7.15 -6.95 -0.38
C LEU A 95 6.92 -5.98 0.79
N VAL A 96 6.74 -4.70 0.48
CA VAL A 96 6.19 -3.74 1.44
C VAL A 96 4.87 -3.22 0.89
N ALA A 97 3.79 -3.48 1.60
CA ALA A 97 2.45 -3.09 1.15
C ALA A 97 1.70 -2.33 2.24
N SER A 98 0.91 -1.34 1.85
CA SER A 98 -0.06 -0.71 2.75
C SER A 98 -1.46 -0.73 2.16
N ILE A 99 -2.44 -0.82 3.05
CA ILE A 99 -3.86 -0.77 2.72
C ILE A 99 -4.61 0.12 3.71
N PRO A 100 -5.71 0.76 3.29
CA PRO A 100 -6.65 1.39 4.19
C PRO A 100 -7.52 0.31 4.86
N LEU A 101 -7.63 0.36 6.18
CA LEU A 101 -8.50 -0.55 6.92
C LEU A 101 -9.96 -0.08 6.90
N ARG A 102 -10.86 -1.05 6.88
CA ARG A 102 -12.29 -0.81 7.10
C ARG A 102 -12.53 -0.07 8.42
N LEU A 103 -13.37 0.94 8.37
CA LEU A 103 -13.83 1.64 9.56
C LEU A 103 -15.24 1.14 9.90
N TRP A 104 -15.39 0.44 11.02
CA TRP A 104 -16.65 -0.16 11.46
C TRP A 104 -17.81 0.83 11.62
N PHE A 105 -17.50 2.12 11.83
CA PHE A 105 -18.45 3.20 12.02
C PHE A 105 -18.70 4.03 10.74
N ALA A 106 -18.17 3.62 9.60
CA ALA A 106 -18.32 4.32 8.33
C ALA A 106 -18.73 3.34 7.23
N SER A 107 -19.46 3.84 6.24
CA SER A 107 -19.68 3.09 5.01
C SER A 107 -18.39 2.94 4.23
N ALA A 108 -18.33 1.90 3.39
CA ALA A 108 -17.23 1.65 2.48
C ALA A 108 -16.91 2.89 1.62
N TYR A 109 -15.63 3.08 1.31
CA TYR A 109 -15.20 4.17 0.46
C TYR A 109 -15.75 3.97 -0.96
N ARG A 110 -16.23 5.06 -1.55
CA ARG A 110 -16.75 5.07 -2.92
C ARG A 110 -16.42 6.38 -3.60
N SER A 111 -15.54 6.36 -4.59
CA SER A 111 -15.42 7.46 -5.53
C SER A 111 -16.56 7.42 -6.54
N LYS A 112 -17.21 8.58 -6.75
CA LYS A 112 -18.29 8.74 -7.75
C LYS A 112 -17.77 9.30 -9.07
N THR A 113 -16.61 9.92 -9.06
CA THR A 113 -16.08 10.73 -10.17
C THR A 113 -14.83 10.15 -10.80
N ASP A 114 -14.05 9.35 -10.07
CA ASP A 114 -12.85 8.71 -10.57
C ASP A 114 -13.03 7.18 -10.53
N SER A 115 -13.01 6.54 -11.70
CA SER A 115 -13.17 5.10 -11.82
C SER A 115 -11.95 4.33 -11.32
N ARG A 116 -10.76 4.95 -11.33
CA ARG A 116 -9.52 4.36 -10.83
C ARG A 116 -9.39 4.42 -9.31
N ASP A 117 -10.16 5.32 -8.65
CA ASP A 117 -10.21 5.47 -7.19
C ASP A 117 -11.40 4.70 -6.59
N ARG A 118 -11.74 3.54 -7.15
CA ARG A 118 -12.77 2.64 -6.61
C ARG A 118 -12.12 1.60 -5.74
N HIS A 119 -12.62 1.45 -4.50
CA HIS A 119 -12.24 0.32 -3.65
C HIS A 119 -13.16 -0.86 -3.95
N PHE A 120 -12.60 -1.93 -4.49
CA PHE A 120 -13.31 -3.21 -4.64
C PHE A 120 -13.24 -4.03 -3.36
N HIS A 121 -12.23 -3.75 -2.51
CA HIS A 121 -12.05 -4.40 -1.21
C HIS A 121 -11.99 -3.38 -0.07
N GLU A 122 -12.63 -3.72 1.04
CA GLU A 122 -12.52 -3.03 2.32
C GLU A 122 -11.93 -4.03 3.33
N PHE A 123 -10.61 -4.01 3.45
CA PHE A 123 -9.90 -4.99 4.27
C PHE A 123 -9.98 -4.71 5.77
N GLU A 124 -10.14 -5.78 6.55
CA GLU A 124 -9.60 -5.87 7.89
C GLU A 124 -8.17 -6.43 7.82
N SER A 125 -7.30 -6.14 8.80
CA SER A 125 -5.90 -6.55 8.70
C SER A 125 -5.71 -8.06 8.55
N TRP A 126 -6.47 -8.86 9.30
CA TRP A 126 -6.40 -10.33 9.23
C TRP A 126 -6.79 -10.89 7.87
N GLN A 127 -7.70 -10.22 7.13
CA GLN A 127 -8.06 -10.62 5.77
C GLN A 127 -6.89 -10.43 4.82
N PHE A 128 -6.19 -9.30 4.95
CA PHE A 128 -5.01 -9.02 4.14
C PHE A 128 -3.86 -9.96 4.50
N ASP A 129 -3.67 -10.27 5.78
CA ASP A 129 -2.68 -11.25 6.24
C ASP A 129 -2.90 -12.62 5.60
N TRP A 130 -4.12 -13.13 5.65
CA TRP A 130 -4.48 -14.41 5.02
C TRP A 130 -4.31 -14.39 3.49
N LEU A 131 -4.60 -13.26 2.86
CA LEU A 131 -4.38 -13.09 1.43
C LEU A 131 -2.89 -13.20 1.08
N LEU A 132 -2.03 -12.53 1.85
CA LEU A 132 -0.57 -12.60 1.70
C LEU A 132 -0.06 -14.03 1.91
N GLU A 133 -0.44 -14.67 3.01
CA GLU A 133 -0.06 -16.05 3.32
C GLU A 133 -0.49 -17.01 2.20
N LYS A 134 -1.74 -16.89 1.74
CA LYS A 134 -2.28 -17.71 0.64
C LYS A 134 -1.53 -17.48 -0.66
N ALA A 135 -1.03 -16.27 -0.90
CA ALA A 135 -0.22 -15.93 -2.08
C ALA A 135 1.26 -16.36 -1.95
N GLY A 136 1.68 -16.96 -0.83
CA GLY A 136 3.04 -17.46 -0.60
C GLY A 136 3.98 -16.42 0.01
N TRP A 137 3.44 -15.52 0.84
CA TRP A 137 4.21 -14.51 1.56
C TRP A 137 4.21 -14.78 3.06
N LYS A 138 5.37 -14.73 3.68
CA LYS A 138 5.55 -14.76 5.14
C LYS A 138 5.62 -13.35 5.68
N ILE A 139 4.69 -13.00 6.55
CA ILE A 139 4.67 -11.69 7.20
C ILE A 139 5.78 -11.63 8.25
N ILE A 140 6.66 -10.64 8.11
CA ILE A 140 7.81 -10.42 8.99
C ILE A 140 7.53 -9.29 10.00
N ALA A 141 6.90 -8.20 9.53
CA ALA A 141 6.57 -7.07 10.39
C ALA A 141 5.32 -6.35 9.92
N THR A 142 4.59 -5.77 10.87
CA THR A 142 3.38 -4.99 10.59
C THR A 142 3.29 -3.77 11.49
N GLU A 143 2.64 -2.72 11.02
CA GLU A 143 2.20 -1.58 11.84
C GLU A 143 0.81 -1.11 11.46
N LYS A 144 0.10 -0.56 12.45
CA LYS A 144 -1.19 0.12 12.26
C LYS A 144 -1.14 1.51 12.87
N TRP A 145 -1.80 2.46 12.21
CA TRP A 145 -1.94 3.80 12.77
C TRP A 145 -3.28 4.43 12.46
N THR A 146 -3.69 5.34 13.35
CA THR A 146 -4.93 6.10 13.19
C THR A 146 -4.73 7.30 12.28
N ASN A 147 -5.82 7.79 11.72
CA ASN A 147 -5.85 9.05 10.94
C ASN A 147 -6.88 10.01 11.55
N PRO A 148 -6.56 10.63 12.69
CA PRO A 148 -7.46 11.57 13.34
C PRO A 148 -7.68 12.81 12.49
N THR A 149 -8.89 13.35 12.56
CA THR A 149 -9.27 14.59 11.89
C THR A 149 -9.50 15.69 12.91
N LYS A 150 -9.30 16.94 12.50
CA LYS A 150 -9.56 18.13 13.37
C LYS A 150 -11.05 18.50 13.46
N LYS A 151 -11.94 17.75 12.81
CA LYS A 151 -13.39 18.00 12.84
C LYS A 151 -13.98 17.52 14.16
N ILE A 152 -15.02 18.22 14.65
CA ILE A 152 -15.76 17.84 15.87
C ILE A 152 -16.94 16.95 15.44
N GLY A 153 -17.21 15.91 16.23
CA GLY A 153 -18.31 14.98 16.02
C GLY A 153 -17.98 13.54 16.42
N VAL A 154 -18.99 12.67 16.42
CA VAL A 154 -18.86 11.27 16.84
C VAL A 154 -17.92 10.48 15.93
N ARG A 155 -18.09 10.59 14.61
CA ARG A 155 -17.18 9.92 13.64
C ARG A 155 -15.72 10.39 13.74
N PRO A 156 -15.41 11.69 13.81
CA PRO A 156 -14.08 12.18 14.11
C PRO A 156 -13.49 11.63 15.40
N LEU A 157 -14.29 11.53 16.47
CA LEU A 157 -13.84 10.95 17.74
C LEU A 157 -13.38 9.50 17.56
N PHE A 158 -14.16 8.65 16.91
CA PHE A 158 -13.76 7.26 16.67
C PHE A 158 -12.48 7.12 15.83
N ARG A 159 -12.16 8.08 14.95
CA ARG A 159 -10.89 8.09 14.17
C ARG A 159 -9.63 8.26 15.03
N TRP A 160 -9.73 8.72 16.25
CA TRP A 160 -8.60 8.81 17.16
C TRP A 160 -8.18 7.44 17.69
N PHE A 161 -9.11 6.51 17.80
CA PHE A 161 -8.90 5.21 18.42
C PHE A 161 -8.90 4.06 17.42
N THR A 162 -9.50 4.26 16.23
CA THR A 162 -9.61 3.20 15.21
C THR A 162 -8.47 3.34 14.19
N PRO A 163 -7.61 2.31 14.03
CA PRO A 163 -6.61 2.32 12.98
C PRO A 163 -7.26 2.48 11.59
N ARG A 164 -6.67 3.32 10.76
CA ARG A 164 -7.10 3.54 9.37
C ARG A 164 -6.14 2.94 8.37
N TYR A 165 -4.87 2.82 8.72
CA TYR A 165 -3.86 2.30 7.82
C TYR A 165 -3.17 1.09 8.43
N TYR A 166 -2.82 0.16 7.58
CA TYR A 166 -2.07 -1.03 7.89
C TYR A 166 -0.94 -1.17 6.89
N ILE A 167 0.27 -1.40 7.37
CA ILE A 167 1.46 -1.65 6.55
C ILE A 167 2.07 -2.98 6.95
N VAL A 168 2.56 -3.70 5.95
CA VAL A 168 3.19 -5.01 6.09
C VAL A 168 4.53 -5.01 5.38
N TYR A 169 5.53 -5.62 6.00
CA TYR A 169 6.72 -6.16 5.35
C TYR A 169 6.62 -7.67 5.33
N ALA A 170 6.73 -8.27 4.16
CA ALA A 170 6.66 -9.70 3.96
C ALA A 170 7.77 -10.20 3.05
N GLU A 171 8.13 -11.47 3.21
CA GLU A 171 9.14 -12.15 2.40
C GLU A 171 8.53 -13.38 1.72
N ARG A 172 9.02 -13.69 0.52
CA ARG A 172 8.57 -14.86 -0.25
C ARG A 172 8.99 -16.15 0.48
N ILE A 173 8.05 -17.11 0.62
CA ILE A 173 8.29 -18.47 1.15
C ILE A 173 8.93 -19.35 0.09
#